data_37dc09b516eb2d44d64cca1d105ac4d1
#
_entry.id   37dc09b516eb2d44d64cca1d105ac4d1
#
_cell.length_a   1.000
_cell.length_b   1.000
_cell.length_c   1.000
_cell.angle_alpha   90.00
_cell.angle_beta   90.00
_cell.angle_gamma   90.00
#
_symmetry.space_group_name_H-M   'P 1'
#
loop_
_entity.id
_entity.type
_entity.pdbx_description
1 polymer ?
#
loop_
_entity_poly.entity_id
_entity_poly.type
_entity_poly.pdbx_seq_one_letter_code
_entity_poly.pdbx_strand_id
1 'polypeptide(L)'
;MMIAERTCRFASESATESSASSLPSLTAFKPLWDQKHLAIVHAAGSPDNTRSHFDAQDYMESGTPGVKSTEDGWLNRALAGLKEPDASPFRAVAMGGAVPRTLAGTVPAVAMSDIRGFAVGGRGPAGNAASNSFEAMYEQSVDSVLHGTGNETFEAVKMLKSADPEKYTPAAGADYPRGRFGDSLRQVAQLVKANLGVEVAFADIGGWDHHVNEGSVQGQIANLTKEFSQAIAAFWIDLGDLGEDTVIVTMSEFGRTARENGNRGTDHGHANVMFVLGGPVKGGRVYGRWPGLQPGQLYEGRDLAVTTDFRQVLSEALNRHLGNSNLAKVFPGFEKSDPRNFLRYLG
;
A
#
# COMPACT_ATOMS: atom_id res chain seq x y z
N MET A 1 -6.67 -11.97 6.88
CA MET A 1 -7.61 -11.83 5.74
C MET A 1 -7.63 -13.14 4.97
N MET A 2 -8.76 -13.86 4.97
CA MET A 2 -8.93 -15.20 4.37
C MET A 2 -8.91 -15.21 2.83
N ILE A 3 -8.25 -14.29 2.18
CA ILE A 3 -7.91 -14.46 0.78
C ILE A 3 -6.95 -15.66 0.60
N ALA A 4 -6.23 -16.04 1.67
CA ALA A 4 -5.22 -17.08 1.62
C ALA A 4 -5.79 -18.45 1.17
N GLU A 5 -6.87 -18.95 1.75
CA GLU A 5 -7.30 -20.32 1.42
C GLU A 5 -7.88 -20.45 0.02
N ARG A 6 -8.62 -19.46 -0.46
CA ARG A 6 -9.25 -19.50 -1.80
C ARG A 6 -8.41 -18.89 -2.89
N THR A 7 -7.65 -17.84 -2.59
CA THR A 7 -6.65 -17.31 -3.53
C THR A 7 -5.48 -18.28 -3.68
N CYS A 8 -5.19 -19.05 -2.64
CA CYS A 8 -4.16 -20.08 -2.69
C CYS A 8 -4.63 -21.38 -3.34
N ARG A 9 -5.92 -21.76 -3.28
CA ARG A 9 -6.47 -22.79 -4.16
C ARG A 9 -6.41 -22.36 -5.62
N PHE A 10 -6.63 -21.09 -5.89
CA PHE A 10 -6.41 -20.48 -7.19
C PHE A 10 -4.96 -20.65 -7.67
N ALA A 11 -3.99 -20.49 -6.78
CA ALA A 11 -2.57 -20.63 -7.09
C ALA A 11 -2.08 -22.08 -7.19
N SER A 12 -2.66 -23.01 -6.43
CA SER A 12 -2.25 -24.42 -6.42
C SER A 12 -2.88 -25.27 -7.52
N GLU A 13 -4.08 -24.91 -7.97
CA GLU A 13 -4.79 -25.62 -9.05
C GLU A 13 -4.42 -25.15 -10.44
N SER A 14 -3.79 -23.96 -10.60
CA SER A 14 -3.47 -23.38 -11.89
C SER A 14 -2.07 -23.69 -12.45
N ALA A 15 -1.47 -24.78 -12.03
CA ALA A 15 -0.29 -25.32 -12.75
C ALA A 15 -0.64 -25.86 -14.15
N THR A 16 -1.92 -25.81 -14.54
CA THR A 16 -2.40 -26.09 -15.90
C THR A 16 -3.27 -24.93 -16.38
N GLU A 17 -2.95 -24.38 -17.51
CA GLU A 17 -3.38 -23.12 -18.15
C GLU A 17 -4.89 -22.88 -18.37
N SER A 18 -5.83 -23.65 -17.81
CA SER A 18 -7.21 -23.59 -18.32
C SER A 18 -8.34 -23.28 -17.36
N SER A 19 -8.10 -22.98 -16.09
CA SER A 19 -9.21 -22.64 -15.18
C SER A 19 -8.82 -21.72 -14.02
N ALA A 20 -8.44 -20.49 -14.35
CA ALA A 20 -8.37 -19.41 -13.36
C ALA A 20 -9.80 -18.98 -12.98
N SER A 21 -10.52 -19.82 -12.23
CA SER A 21 -11.75 -19.41 -11.58
C SER A 21 -11.41 -18.51 -10.40
N SER A 22 -11.22 -17.20 -10.70
CA SER A 22 -11.03 -16.17 -9.70
C SER A 22 -12.20 -16.19 -8.72
N LEU A 23 -11.93 -15.83 -7.45
CA LEU A 23 -13.01 -15.41 -6.55
C LEU A 23 -13.85 -14.37 -7.32
N PRO A 24 -15.19 -14.52 -7.43
CA PRO A 24 -16.02 -13.57 -8.18
C PRO A 24 -15.80 -12.11 -7.74
N SER A 25 -15.42 -11.91 -6.48
CA SER A 25 -15.09 -10.60 -5.91
C SER A 25 -13.77 -10.00 -6.41
N LEU A 26 -12.87 -10.79 -7.02
CA LEU A 26 -11.62 -10.33 -7.63
C LEU A 26 -11.67 -10.22 -9.15
N THR A 27 -12.87 -10.32 -9.75
CA THR A 27 -13.02 -10.27 -11.23
C THR A 27 -12.40 -9.02 -11.86
N ALA A 28 -12.39 -7.90 -11.15
CA ALA A 28 -11.75 -6.67 -11.62
C ALA A 28 -10.22 -6.81 -11.84
N PHE A 29 -9.56 -7.77 -11.19
CA PHE A 29 -8.14 -8.06 -11.39
C PHE A 29 -7.86 -8.97 -12.61
N LYS A 30 -8.90 -9.60 -13.18
CA LYS A 30 -8.69 -10.52 -14.29
C LYS A 30 -8.01 -9.88 -15.52
N PRO A 31 -8.41 -8.70 -16.00
CA PRO A 31 -7.70 -8.05 -17.11
C PRO A 31 -6.22 -7.78 -16.80
N LEU A 32 -5.90 -7.34 -15.58
CA LEU A 32 -4.53 -7.10 -15.13
C LEU A 32 -3.69 -8.38 -15.10
N TRP A 33 -4.30 -9.49 -14.69
CA TRP A 33 -3.67 -10.81 -14.70
C TRP A 33 -3.40 -11.30 -16.14
N ASP A 34 -4.40 -11.23 -17.01
CA ASP A 34 -4.31 -11.69 -18.39
C ASP A 34 -3.27 -10.87 -19.19
N GLN A 35 -3.18 -9.57 -18.91
CA GLN A 35 -2.20 -8.65 -19.50
C GLN A 35 -0.83 -8.71 -18.83
N LYS A 36 -0.66 -9.56 -17.81
CA LYS A 36 0.60 -9.76 -17.07
C LYS A 36 1.08 -8.55 -16.27
N HIS A 37 0.17 -7.69 -15.84
CA HIS A 37 0.46 -6.56 -14.95
C HIS A 37 0.20 -6.87 -13.48
N LEU A 38 -0.32 -8.06 -13.14
CA LEU A 38 -0.58 -8.51 -11.78
C LEU A 38 0.23 -9.77 -11.45
N ALA A 39 1.04 -9.70 -10.41
CA ALA A 39 1.69 -10.82 -9.74
C ALA A 39 1.04 -11.08 -8.38
N ILE A 40 0.95 -12.34 -7.98
CA ILE A 40 0.46 -12.78 -6.69
C ILE A 40 1.63 -13.39 -5.91
N VAL A 41 1.91 -12.89 -4.72
CA VAL A 41 2.89 -13.50 -3.81
C VAL A 41 2.13 -14.15 -2.67
N HIS A 42 2.06 -15.47 -2.66
CA HIS A 42 1.32 -16.22 -1.66
C HIS A 42 2.17 -16.53 -0.41
N ALA A 43 1.52 -16.87 0.68
CA ALA A 43 2.15 -17.23 1.94
C ALA A 43 3.22 -16.21 2.39
N ALA A 44 2.94 -14.92 2.13
CA ALA A 44 3.77 -13.79 2.53
C ALA A 44 3.32 -13.25 3.90
N GLY A 45 4.26 -12.74 4.68
CA GLY A 45 3.92 -12.15 5.97
C GLY A 45 5.14 -11.80 6.81
N SER A 46 4.89 -11.35 8.02
CA SER A 46 5.93 -11.11 9.03
C SER A 46 6.47 -12.44 9.57
N PRO A 47 7.77 -12.55 9.83
CA PRO A 47 8.32 -13.70 10.58
C PRO A 47 7.93 -13.66 12.07
N ASP A 48 7.47 -12.54 12.59
CA ASP A 48 6.95 -12.43 13.95
C ASP A 48 5.58 -13.12 14.05
N ASN A 49 5.31 -13.76 15.17
CA ASN A 49 4.11 -14.55 15.38
C ASN A 49 3.00 -13.83 16.16
N THR A 50 3.14 -12.54 16.38
CA THR A 50 2.10 -11.77 17.07
C THR A 50 0.79 -11.81 16.29
N ARG A 51 -0.30 -11.88 17.01
CA ARG A 51 -1.66 -11.78 16.49
C ARG A 51 -2.38 -10.53 17.03
N SER A 52 -1.60 -9.59 17.57
CA SER A 52 -2.07 -8.26 17.97
C SER A 52 -2.01 -7.33 16.76
N HIS A 53 -3.12 -6.75 16.34
CA HIS A 53 -3.14 -5.75 15.28
C HIS A 53 -2.14 -4.63 15.51
N PHE A 54 -2.07 -4.10 16.75
CA PHE A 54 -1.17 -3.01 17.09
C PHE A 54 0.30 -3.37 16.89
N ASP A 55 0.72 -4.52 17.39
CA ASP A 55 2.12 -4.95 17.29
C ASP A 55 2.46 -5.34 15.85
N ALA A 56 1.59 -6.13 15.21
CA ALA A 56 1.83 -6.60 13.85
C ALA A 56 1.85 -5.45 12.83
N GLN A 57 0.94 -4.48 12.94
CA GLN A 57 0.94 -3.29 12.11
C GLN A 57 2.21 -2.47 12.33
N ASP A 58 2.60 -2.25 13.59
CA ASP A 58 3.84 -1.55 13.93
C ASP A 58 5.07 -2.20 13.28
N TYR A 59 5.17 -3.53 13.36
CA TYR A 59 6.26 -4.29 12.75
C TYR A 59 6.26 -4.28 11.22
N MET A 60 5.09 -4.32 10.60
CA MET A 60 4.96 -4.21 9.16
C MET A 60 5.32 -2.81 8.66
N GLU A 61 4.90 -1.77 9.36
CA GLU A 61 5.15 -0.38 8.99
C GLU A 61 6.57 0.07 9.32
N SER A 62 7.15 -0.40 10.41
CA SER A 62 8.56 -0.14 10.72
C SER A 62 9.52 -1.01 9.88
N GLY A 63 9.06 -2.15 9.35
CA GLY A 63 9.92 -3.11 8.64
C GLY A 63 10.88 -3.87 9.55
N THR A 64 10.66 -3.85 10.88
CA THR A 64 11.50 -4.46 11.90
C THR A 64 10.70 -5.40 12.81
N PRO A 65 10.28 -6.58 12.31
CA PRO A 65 9.50 -7.55 13.08
C PRO A 65 10.11 -7.86 14.46
N GLY A 66 9.28 -7.83 15.50
CA GLY A 66 9.70 -8.09 16.88
C GLY A 66 10.43 -6.93 17.57
N VAL A 67 10.65 -5.80 16.91
CA VAL A 67 11.39 -4.65 17.46
C VAL A 67 10.47 -3.43 17.60
N LYS A 68 10.10 -3.07 18.83
CA LYS A 68 9.23 -1.91 19.13
C LYS A 68 9.95 -0.57 19.23
N SER A 69 11.28 -0.58 19.30
CA SER A 69 12.09 0.64 19.47
C SER A 69 12.43 1.37 18.17
N THR A 70 11.98 0.87 17.02
CA THR A 70 12.21 1.53 15.73
C THR A 70 11.25 2.72 15.62
N GLU A 71 11.76 3.93 15.51
CA GLU A 71 10.94 5.15 15.53
C GLU A 71 10.39 5.52 14.15
N ASP A 72 11.11 5.18 13.08
CA ASP A 72 10.78 5.52 11.69
C ASP A 72 10.19 4.34 10.89
N GLY A 73 9.55 4.66 9.77
CA GLY A 73 8.99 3.70 8.84
C GLY A 73 9.98 3.26 7.76
N TRP A 74 9.79 2.03 7.26
CA TRP A 74 10.68 1.49 6.23
C TRP A 74 10.68 2.31 4.93
N LEU A 75 9.52 2.86 4.53
CA LEU A 75 9.40 3.63 3.30
C LEU A 75 10.04 5.00 3.43
N ASN A 76 9.97 5.63 4.61
CA ASN A 76 10.70 6.86 4.89
C ASN A 76 12.22 6.63 4.84
N ARG A 77 12.73 5.55 5.44
CA ARG A 77 14.14 5.17 5.34
C ARG A 77 14.56 4.89 3.88
N ALA A 78 13.65 4.31 3.07
CA ALA A 78 13.92 4.10 1.66
C ALA A 78 14.09 5.41 0.92
N LEU A 79 13.19 6.37 1.12
CA LEU A 79 13.28 7.71 0.52
C LEU A 79 14.52 8.48 1.00
N ALA A 80 14.87 8.39 2.28
CA ALA A 80 16.08 9.00 2.83
C ALA A 80 17.38 8.47 2.19
N GLY A 81 17.33 7.25 1.65
CA GLY A 81 18.43 6.64 0.90
C GLY A 81 18.56 7.11 -0.54
N LEU A 82 17.56 7.80 -1.08
CA LEU A 82 17.53 8.35 -2.43
C LEU A 82 17.85 9.85 -2.35
N LYS A 83 18.93 10.27 -3.02
CA LYS A 83 19.34 11.67 -3.04
C LYS A 83 18.55 12.45 -4.09
N GLU A 84 17.59 13.23 -3.65
CA GLU A 84 16.79 14.13 -4.46
C GLU A 84 16.83 15.53 -3.84
N PRO A 85 17.82 16.38 -4.22
CA PRO A 85 18.04 17.67 -3.57
C PRO A 85 16.88 18.65 -3.75
N ASP A 86 16.12 18.54 -4.83
CA ASP A 86 14.97 19.39 -5.16
C ASP A 86 13.65 18.61 -5.14
N ALA A 87 13.50 17.69 -4.18
CA ALA A 87 12.32 16.84 -4.08
C ALA A 87 11.04 17.67 -3.85
N SER A 88 9.97 17.30 -4.55
CA SER A 88 8.65 17.89 -4.37
C SER A 88 8.15 17.70 -2.94
N PRO A 89 7.40 18.66 -2.36
CA PRO A 89 6.66 18.45 -1.12
C PRO A 89 5.68 17.26 -1.19
N PHE A 90 5.24 16.88 -2.38
CA PHE A 90 4.38 15.73 -2.64
C PHE A 90 5.14 14.44 -2.95
N ARG A 91 6.46 14.41 -2.78
CA ARG A 91 7.27 13.22 -3.00
C ARG A 91 6.71 12.00 -2.28
N ALA A 92 6.24 12.18 -1.04
CA ALA A 92 5.61 11.17 -0.22
C ALA A 92 4.21 11.64 0.23
N VAL A 93 3.16 10.94 -0.19
CA VAL A 93 1.78 11.29 0.17
C VAL A 93 1.06 10.15 0.87
N ALA A 94 0.21 10.49 1.82
CA ALA A 94 -0.69 9.55 2.50
C ALA A 94 -2.12 10.06 2.40
N MET A 95 -3.03 9.20 1.93
CA MET A 95 -4.46 9.51 1.88
C MET A 95 -5.10 9.17 3.23
N GLY A 96 -5.05 10.11 4.15
CA GLY A 96 -5.53 9.93 5.52
C GLY A 96 -5.42 11.18 6.38
N GLY A 97 -5.91 11.10 7.62
CA GLY A 97 -5.87 12.23 8.58
C GLY A 97 -4.51 12.44 9.25
N ALA A 98 -3.57 11.50 9.09
CA ALA A 98 -2.23 11.57 9.67
C ALA A 98 -1.24 10.80 8.77
N VAL A 99 0.04 11.13 8.90
CA VAL A 99 1.12 10.38 8.26
C VAL A 99 1.20 9.00 8.91
N PRO A 100 1.07 7.90 8.14
CA PRO A 100 1.21 6.54 8.67
C PRO A 100 2.66 6.28 9.11
N ARG A 101 2.84 5.34 10.02
CA ARG A 101 4.19 5.00 10.50
C ARG A 101 5.13 4.59 9.37
N THR A 102 4.65 3.93 8.35
CA THR A 102 5.44 3.58 7.14
C THR A 102 6.17 4.79 6.55
N LEU A 103 5.55 5.97 6.58
CA LEU A 103 6.09 7.23 6.06
C LEU A 103 6.65 8.16 7.14
N ALA A 104 6.59 7.80 8.43
CA ALA A 104 7.17 8.59 9.51
C ALA A 104 8.71 8.51 9.49
N GLY A 105 9.38 9.65 9.66
CA GLY A 105 10.85 9.72 9.70
C GLY A 105 11.39 11.09 9.31
N THR A 106 12.60 11.14 8.79
CA THR A 106 13.31 12.39 8.46
C THR A 106 12.93 13.01 7.12
N VAL A 107 12.37 12.21 6.20
CA VAL A 107 11.87 12.72 4.91
C VAL A 107 10.45 13.24 5.12
N PRO A 108 10.14 14.49 4.72
CA PRO A 108 8.80 15.02 4.82
C PRO A 108 7.79 14.16 4.04
N ALA A 109 6.59 13.99 4.62
CA ALA A 109 5.48 13.33 3.98
C ALA A 109 4.19 14.11 4.23
N VAL A 110 3.35 14.25 3.21
CA VAL A 110 2.09 14.98 3.29
C VAL A 110 0.94 14.00 3.52
N ALA A 111 0.19 14.21 4.59
CA ALA A 111 -1.08 13.49 4.83
C ALA A 111 -2.26 14.38 4.48
N MET A 112 -3.23 13.85 3.72
CA MET A 112 -4.46 14.56 3.39
C MET A 112 -5.64 13.61 3.29
N SER A 113 -6.76 13.97 3.91
CA SER A 113 -8.01 13.21 3.80
C SER A 113 -8.79 13.55 2.52
N ASP A 114 -8.61 14.78 2.02
CA ASP A 114 -9.26 15.29 0.82
C ASP A 114 -8.39 16.41 0.22
N ILE A 115 -8.04 16.27 -1.04
CA ILE A 115 -7.27 17.27 -1.79
C ILE A 115 -7.95 18.65 -1.77
N ARG A 116 -9.29 18.69 -1.90
CA ARG A 116 -10.05 19.94 -1.91
C ARG A 116 -10.07 20.65 -0.55
N GLY A 117 -9.85 19.89 0.52
CA GLY A 117 -9.78 20.40 1.89
C GLY A 117 -8.36 20.75 2.33
N PHE A 118 -7.36 20.42 1.54
CA PHE A 118 -5.97 20.66 1.88
C PHE A 118 -5.63 22.15 1.75
N ALA A 119 -5.73 22.88 2.87
CA ALA A 119 -5.42 24.30 2.96
C ALA A 119 -5.05 24.69 4.39
N VAL A 120 -4.18 25.65 4.53
CA VAL A 120 -3.92 26.31 5.82
C VAL A 120 -4.96 27.43 6.00
N GLY A 121 -5.70 27.43 7.13
CA GLY A 121 -6.57 28.54 7.50
C GLY A 121 -8.01 28.52 7.00
N GLY A 122 -8.52 27.40 6.40
CA GLY A 122 -9.92 27.25 6.01
C GLY A 122 -10.25 27.71 4.58
N ARG A 123 -11.53 27.52 4.18
CA ARG A 123 -12.01 27.80 2.82
C ARG A 123 -12.58 29.23 2.68
N GLY A 124 -12.38 29.84 1.52
CA GLY A 124 -12.96 31.14 1.14
C GLY A 124 -12.05 32.33 1.40
N PRO A 125 -12.51 33.56 1.10
CA PRO A 125 -11.70 34.79 1.21
C PRO A 125 -11.10 35.06 2.60
N ALA A 126 -11.86 34.77 3.66
CA ALA A 126 -11.38 34.89 5.04
C ALA A 126 -10.31 33.82 5.37
N GLY A 127 -10.47 32.60 4.88
CA GLY A 127 -9.47 31.54 5.03
C GLY A 127 -8.17 31.84 4.28
N ASN A 128 -8.25 32.41 3.09
CA ASN A 128 -7.08 32.85 2.33
C ASN A 128 -6.33 33.99 3.03
N ALA A 129 -7.04 34.96 3.62
CA ALA A 129 -6.41 36.03 4.39
C ALA A 129 -5.74 35.50 5.66
N ALA A 130 -6.36 34.56 6.36
CA ALA A 130 -5.78 33.88 7.52
C ALA A 130 -4.53 33.06 7.11
N SER A 131 -4.58 32.34 6.00
CA SER A 131 -3.45 31.59 5.45
C SER A 131 -2.26 32.51 5.16
N ASN A 132 -2.49 33.63 4.47
CA ASN A 132 -1.42 34.59 4.14
C ASN A 132 -0.81 35.23 5.40
N SER A 133 -1.65 35.52 6.39
CA SER A 133 -1.18 36.08 7.68
C SER A 133 -0.37 35.04 8.46
N PHE A 134 -0.79 33.78 8.42
CA PHE A 134 -0.09 32.67 9.07
C PHE A 134 1.24 32.38 8.39
N GLU A 135 1.27 32.41 7.05
CA GLU A 135 2.50 32.30 6.24
C GLU A 135 3.51 33.39 6.62
N ALA A 136 3.07 34.67 6.67
CA ALA A 136 3.92 35.78 7.05
C ALA A 136 4.45 35.66 8.51
N MET A 137 3.66 35.10 9.41
CA MET A 137 4.11 34.82 10.80
C MET A 137 5.18 33.72 10.84
N TYR A 138 5.03 32.66 10.02
CA TYR A 138 6.02 31.60 9.92
C TYR A 138 7.32 32.06 9.29
N GLU A 139 7.25 32.89 8.25
CA GLU A 139 8.44 33.49 7.61
C GLU A 139 9.24 34.39 8.58
N GLN A 140 8.59 34.95 9.59
CA GLN A 140 9.23 35.75 10.63
C GLN A 140 9.67 34.91 11.85
N SER A 141 9.39 33.61 11.87
CA SER A 141 9.77 32.74 12.98
C SER A 141 11.29 32.59 13.09
N VAL A 142 11.80 32.73 14.30
CA VAL A 142 13.23 32.53 14.62
C VAL A 142 13.55 31.05 14.81
N ASP A 143 12.54 30.19 14.97
CA ASP A 143 12.69 28.75 15.09
C ASP A 143 12.81 28.09 13.72
N SER A 144 14.04 27.63 13.40
CA SER A 144 14.36 27.06 12.10
C SER A 144 13.55 25.77 11.78
N VAL A 145 13.11 25.03 12.79
CA VAL A 145 12.30 23.81 12.60
C VAL A 145 10.87 24.19 12.23
N LEU A 146 10.27 25.11 12.97
CA LEU A 146 8.93 25.62 12.65
C LEU A 146 8.90 26.33 11.31
N HIS A 147 9.93 27.14 11.00
CA HIS A 147 10.07 27.83 9.73
C HIS A 147 10.15 26.85 8.56
N GLY A 148 11.00 25.79 8.65
CA GLY A 148 11.13 24.77 7.62
C GLY A 148 9.81 24.04 7.36
N THR A 149 9.17 23.50 8.40
CA THR A 149 7.90 22.76 8.28
C THR A 149 6.76 23.64 7.76
N GLY A 150 6.71 24.91 8.18
CA GLY A 150 5.72 25.87 7.69
C GLY A 150 5.87 26.14 6.19
N ASN A 151 7.08 26.44 5.73
CA ASN A 151 7.37 26.70 4.33
C ASN A 151 7.03 25.51 3.43
N GLU A 152 7.41 24.30 3.81
CA GLU A 152 7.06 23.08 3.07
C GLU A 152 5.54 22.91 2.90
N THR A 153 4.77 23.21 3.94
CA THR A 153 3.31 23.15 3.89
C THR A 153 2.73 24.20 2.96
N PHE A 154 3.24 25.44 3.00
CA PHE A 154 2.77 26.51 2.12
C PHE A 154 3.13 26.27 0.67
N GLU A 155 4.34 25.80 0.37
CA GLU A 155 4.74 25.42 -0.98
C GLU A 155 3.87 24.28 -1.52
N ALA A 156 3.56 23.27 -0.71
CA ALA A 156 2.63 22.20 -1.06
C ALA A 156 1.24 22.77 -1.41
N VAL A 157 0.69 23.68 -0.62
CA VAL A 157 -0.62 24.32 -0.90
C VAL A 157 -0.57 25.13 -2.20
N LYS A 158 0.47 25.90 -2.44
CA LYS A 158 0.65 26.68 -3.67
C LYS A 158 0.72 25.76 -4.89
N MET A 159 1.53 24.72 -4.82
CA MET A 159 1.73 23.73 -5.88
C MET A 159 0.43 22.98 -6.20
N LEU A 160 -0.32 22.57 -5.19
CA LEU A 160 -1.60 21.92 -5.38
C LEU A 160 -2.64 22.84 -6.02
N LYS A 161 -2.70 24.10 -5.61
CA LYS A 161 -3.59 25.11 -6.23
C LYS A 161 -3.22 25.37 -7.70
N SER A 162 -1.93 25.41 -8.06
CA SER A 162 -1.49 25.63 -9.43
C SER A 162 -1.84 24.45 -10.35
N ALA A 163 -1.91 23.23 -9.83
CA ALA A 163 -2.28 22.03 -10.55
C ALA A 163 -3.79 21.94 -10.85
N ASP A 164 -4.61 22.88 -10.35
CA ASP A 164 -6.04 22.99 -10.57
C ASP A 164 -6.79 21.65 -10.38
N PRO A 165 -6.78 21.09 -9.17
CA PRO A 165 -7.32 19.76 -8.92
C PRO A 165 -8.83 19.66 -9.18
N GLU A 166 -9.53 20.79 -9.33
CA GLU A 166 -10.98 20.80 -9.62
C GLU A 166 -11.29 20.41 -11.07
N LYS A 167 -10.33 20.56 -11.99
CA LYS A 167 -10.48 20.17 -13.40
C LYS A 167 -10.23 18.69 -13.65
N TYR A 168 -9.71 17.95 -12.66
CA TYR A 168 -9.44 16.54 -12.84
C TYR A 168 -10.73 15.73 -13.05
N THR A 169 -10.69 14.89 -14.09
CA THR A 169 -11.71 13.88 -14.37
C THR A 169 -11.01 12.54 -14.58
N PRO A 170 -11.47 11.46 -13.93
CA PRO A 170 -10.96 10.13 -14.19
C PRO A 170 -11.02 9.75 -15.67
N ALA A 171 -10.09 8.92 -16.12
CA ALA A 171 -10.10 8.39 -17.48
C ALA A 171 -11.39 7.58 -17.75
N ALA A 172 -11.79 7.50 -19.01
CA ALA A 172 -12.96 6.71 -19.41
C ALA A 172 -12.76 5.24 -19.01
N GLY A 173 -13.73 4.67 -18.32
CA GLY A 173 -13.66 3.29 -17.78
C GLY A 173 -12.99 3.18 -16.41
N ALA A 174 -12.47 4.24 -15.83
CA ALA A 174 -11.95 4.27 -14.47
C ALA A 174 -13.09 4.47 -13.46
N ASP A 175 -13.89 3.44 -13.28
CA ASP A 175 -15.08 3.46 -12.41
C ASP A 175 -14.71 3.14 -10.96
N TYR A 176 -14.29 4.16 -10.21
CA TYR A 176 -13.96 4.00 -8.80
C TYR A 176 -15.19 3.63 -7.97
N PRO A 177 -15.12 2.58 -7.13
CA PRO A 177 -16.21 2.26 -6.21
C PRO A 177 -16.40 3.40 -5.21
N ARG A 178 -17.64 3.58 -4.78
CA ARG A 178 -17.98 4.52 -3.71
C ARG A 178 -17.37 4.02 -2.40
N GLY A 179 -16.69 4.88 -1.68
CA GLY A 179 -16.06 4.56 -0.40
C GLY A 179 -14.70 5.26 -0.25
N ARG A 180 -14.20 5.27 0.99
CA ARG A 180 -12.95 5.97 1.31
C ARG A 180 -11.77 5.48 0.48
N PHE A 181 -11.66 4.17 0.27
CA PHE A 181 -10.52 3.61 -0.45
C PHE A 181 -10.54 3.98 -1.94
N GLY A 182 -11.71 3.86 -2.60
CA GLY A 182 -11.88 4.31 -3.98
C GLY A 182 -11.58 5.80 -4.14
N ASP A 183 -12.08 6.63 -3.22
CA ASP A 183 -11.80 8.07 -3.22
C ASP A 183 -10.32 8.37 -2.98
N SER A 184 -9.65 7.63 -2.11
CA SER A 184 -8.22 7.76 -1.85
C SER A 184 -7.38 7.48 -3.10
N LEU A 185 -7.62 6.36 -3.78
CA LEU A 185 -6.89 6.02 -5.00
C LEU A 185 -7.18 7.00 -6.14
N ARG A 186 -8.43 7.46 -6.28
CA ARG A 186 -8.78 8.51 -7.24
C ARG A 186 -7.99 9.80 -6.99
N GLN A 187 -7.81 10.20 -5.75
CA GLN A 187 -7.03 11.39 -5.37
C GLN A 187 -5.53 11.17 -5.61
N VAL A 188 -4.99 9.98 -5.35
CA VAL A 188 -3.61 9.65 -5.72
C VAL A 188 -3.42 9.78 -7.25
N ALA A 189 -4.34 9.23 -8.06
CA ALA A 189 -4.28 9.38 -9.51
C ALA A 189 -4.28 10.86 -9.93
N GLN A 190 -5.09 11.68 -9.28
CA GLN A 190 -5.16 13.12 -9.52
C GLN A 190 -3.81 13.81 -9.26
N LEU A 191 -3.13 13.50 -8.14
CA LEU A 191 -1.82 14.07 -7.81
C LEU A 191 -0.73 13.63 -8.81
N VAL A 192 -0.74 12.35 -9.18
CA VAL A 192 0.21 11.78 -10.15
C VAL A 192 0.01 12.41 -11.52
N LYS A 193 -1.24 12.50 -12.02
CA LYS A 193 -1.56 13.09 -13.33
C LYS A 193 -1.32 14.60 -13.38
N ALA A 194 -1.38 15.28 -12.24
CA ALA A 194 -1.00 16.69 -12.11
C ALA A 194 0.52 16.92 -12.10
N ASN A 195 1.32 15.83 -12.18
CA ASN A 195 2.78 15.87 -12.21
C ASN A 195 3.38 16.63 -11.01
N LEU A 196 2.85 16.37 -9.83
CA LEU A 196 3.29 17.03 -8.59
C LEU A 196 4.56 16.40 -7.97
N GLY A 197 5.23 15.50 -8.69
CA GLY A 197 6.45 14.85 -8.22
C GLY A 197 6.21 13.78 -7.16
N VAL A 198 5.07 13.07 -7.22
CA VAL A 198 4.77 11.96 -6.32
C VAL A 198 5.66 10.77 -6.67
N GLU A 199 6.50 10.34 -5.73
CA GLU A 199 7.30 9.12 -5.85
C GLU A 199 6.66 7.95 -5.10
N VAL A 200 6.07 8.21 -3.93
CA VAL A 200 5.37 7.20 -3.14
C VAL A 200 4.03 7.71 -2.64
N ALA A 201 3.04 6.84 -2.66
CA ALA A 201 1.71 7.11 -2.13
C ALA A 201 1.26 5.98 -1.21
N PHE A 202 0.58 6.33 -0.13
CA PHE A 202 -0.02 5.40 0.82
C PHE A 202 -1.53 5.58 0.86
N ALA A 203 -2.28 4.48 0.78
CA ALA A 203 -3.71 4.44 1.01
C ALA A 203 -4.07 3.15 1.76
N ASP A 204 -5.04 3.22 2.65
CA ASP A 204 -5.49 2.09 3.46
C ASP A 204 -6.95 1.72 3.21
N ILE A 205 -7.25 0.44 3.37
CA ILE A 205 -8.60 -0.09 3.39
C ILE A 205 -8.77 -0.99 4.62
N GLY A 206 -9.58 -0.55 5.57
CA GLY A 206 -9.86 -1.29 6.80
C GLY A 206 -11.04 -2.25 6.65
N GLY A 207 -11.45 -2.85 7.78
CA GLY A 207 -12.65 -3.67 7.86
C GLY A 207 -12.44 -5.15 7.59
N TRP A 208 -11.22 -5.66 7.62
CA TRP A 208 -10.88 -7.05 7.31
C TRP A 208 -11.03 -8.02 8.49
N ASP A 209 -11.26 -7.52 9.70
CA ASP A 209 -11.27 -8.31 10.92
C ASP A 209 -12.61 -9.01 11.17
N HIS A 210 -12.96 -9.95 10.30
CA HIS A 210 -14.25 -10.63 10.29
C HIS A 210 -14.28 -11.86 11.21
N HIS A 211 -14.40 -11.65 12.51
CA HIS A 211 -14.56 -12.74 13.48
C HIS A 211 -15.96 -13.40 13.45
N VAL A 212 -16.94 -12.71 12.87
CA VAL A 212 -18.35 -13.15 12.84
C VAL A 212 -18.94 -12.95 11.46
N ASN A 213 -19.61 -13.97 10.92
CA ASN A 213 -20.35 -13.90 9.66
C ASN A 213 -19.53 -13.35 8.49
N GLU A 214 -18.28 -13.76 8.34
CA GLU A 214 -17.35 -13.30 7.30
C GLU A 214 -17.89 -13.49 5.89
N GLY A 215 -18.57 -14.62 5.69
CA GLY A 215 -19.02 -15.03 4.35
C GLY A 215 -17.90 -15.70 3.54
N SER A 216 -18.10 -15.75 2.21
CA SER A 216 -17.14 -16.39 1.32
C SER A 216 -17.19 -15.78 -0.10
N VAL A 217 -18.02 -16.33 -1.01
CA VAL A 217 -18.33 -15.75 -2.33
C VAL A 217 -19.38 -14.66 -2.23
N GLN A 218 -20.05 -14.57 -1.11
CA GLN A 218 -20.99 -13.53 -0.71
C GLN A 218 -20.72 -13.18 0.76
N GLY A 219 -21.12 -11.99 1.20
CA GLY A 219 -20.95 -11.52 2.57
C GLY A 219 -19.87 -10.45 2.69
N GLN A 220 -19.39 -10.23 3.92
CA GLN A 220 -18.51 -9.13 4.27
C GLN A 220 -17.19 -9.19 3.48
N ILE A 221 -16.52 -10.34 3.49
CA ILE A 221 -15.22 -10.52 2.81
C ILE A 221 -15.37 -10.35 1.28
N ALA A 222 -16.46 -10.84 0.69
CA ALA A 222 -16.69 -10.69 -0.75
C ALA A 222 -16.90 -9.22 -1.15
N ASN A 223 -17.66 -8.47 -0.35
CA ASN A 223 -17.92 -7.05 -0.61
C ASN A 223 -16.64 -6.22 -0.51
N LEU A 224 -15.86 -6.46 0.56
CA LEU A 224 -14.62 -5.72 0.80
C LEU A 224 -13.54 -6.06 -0.25
N THR A 225 -13.41 -7.34 -0.61
CA THR A 225 -12.49 -7.79 -1.67
C THR A 225 -12.90 -7.23 -3.04
N LYS A 226 -14.21 -7.11 -3.29
CA LYS A 226 -14.71 -6.47 -4.52
C LYS A 226 -14.37 -4.99 -4.57
N GLU A 227 -14.62 -4.24 -3.49
CA GLU A 227 -14.24 -2.82 -3.39
C GLU A 227 -12.74 -2.64 -3.62
N PHE A 228 -11.93 -3.44 -2.93
CA PHE A 228 -10.47 -3.44 -3.06
C PHE A 228 -10.01 -3.65 -4.51
N SER A 229 -10.48 -4.71 -5.17
CA SER A 229 -10.06 -5.02 -6.52
C SER A 229 -10.57 -4.01 -7.54
N GLN A 230 -11.80 -3.52 -7.41
CA GLN A 230 -12.38 -2.50 -8.29
C GLN A 230 -11.64 -1.16 -8.15
N ALA A 231 -11.31 -0.73 -6.93
CA ALA A 231 -10.60 0.53 -6.71
C ALA A 231 -9.20 0.50 -7.34
N ILE A 232 -8.45 -0.59 -7.17
CA ILE A 232 -7.12 -0.74 -7.77
C ILE A 232 -7.21 -0.85 -9.30
N ALA A 233 -8.18 -1.58 -9.83
CA ALA A 233 -8.36 -1.67 -11.28
C ALA A 233 -8.76 -0.32 -11.89
N ALA A 234 -9.63 0.44 -11.25
CA ALA A 234 -9.98 1.79 -11.67
C ALA A 234 -8.76 2.73 -11.64
N PHE A 235 -7.95 2.65 -10.58
CA PHE A 235 -6.70 3.41 -10.47
C PHE A 235 -5.74 3.10 -11.62
N TRP A 236 -5.55 1.82 -11.94
CA TRP A 236 -4.73 1.39 -13.06
C TRP A 236 -5.21 1.98 -14.40
N ILE A 237 -6.51 1.88 -14.68
CA ILE A 237 -7.12 2.44 -15.90
C ILE A 237 -6.93 3.96 -15.94
N ASP A 238 -7.10 4.63 -14.80
CA ASP A 238 -7.00 6.08 -14.70
C ASP A 238 -5.58 6.61 -14.91
N LEU A 239 -4.58 5.87 -14.48
CA LEU A 239 -3.18 6.22 -14.72
C LEU A 239 -2.81 6.21 -16.22
N GLY A 240 -3.43 5.33 -17.00
CA GLY A 240 -3.07 5.17 -18.42
C GLY A 240 -1.58 4.88 -18.57
N ASP A 241 -0.89 5.62 -19.45
CA ASP A 241 0.55 5.44 -19.73
C ASP A 241 1.43 5.61 -18.48
N LEU A 242 0.98 6.39 -17.48
CA LEU A 242 1.71 6.55 -16.20
C LEU A 242 1.74 5.24 -15.40
N GLY A 243 0.87 4.29 -15.69
CA GLY A 243 0.88 2.95 -15.13
C GLY A 243 2.16 2.15 -15.48
N GLU A 244 2.77 2.44 -16.63
CA GLU A 244 4.00 1.77 -17.07
C GLU A 244 5.19 2.05 -16.14
N ASP A 245 5.17 3.19 -15.44
CA ASP A 245 6.18 3.58 -14.45
C ASP A 245 5.64 3.51 -13.01
N THR A 246 4.57 2.75 -12.79
CA THR A 246 3.94 2.61 -11.47
C THR A 246 4.02 1.18 -10.97
N VAL A 247 4.35 0.99 -9.68
CA VAL A 247 4.25 -0.29 -8.99
C VAL A 247 3.37 -0.13 -7.75
N ILE A 248 2.31 -0.93 -7.68
CA ILE A 248 1.40 -1.01 -6.53
C ILE A 248 1.74 -2.28 -5.76
N VAL A 249 2.00 -2.15 -4.46
CA VAL A 249 2.22 -3.30 -3.56
C VAL A 249 1.18 -3.26 -2.46
N THR A 250 0.47 -4.35 -2.26
CA THR A 250 -0.49 -4.50 -1.17
C THR A 250 0.12 -5.29 -0.03
N MET A 251 -0.17 -4.91 1.20
CA MET A 251 0.31 -5.61 2.39
C MET A 251 -0.75 -5.59 3.49
N SER A 252 -0.69 -6.56 4.39
CA SER A 252 -1.51 -6.62 5.60
C SER A 252 -0.65 -7.18 6.73
N GLU A 253 -0.98 -6.85 7.95
CA GLU A 253 -0.20 -7.16 9.14
C GLU A 253 -0.09 -8.67 9.43
N PHE A 254 -1.14 -9.43 9.15
CA PHE A 254 -1.18 -10.89 9.19
C PHE A 254 -2.34 -11.45 8.36
N GLY A 255 -2.41 -12.77 8.20
CA GLY A 255 -3.53 -13.48 7.58
C GLY A 255 -4.60 -13.88 8.59
N ARG A 256 -5.48 -14.77 8.14
CA ARG A 256 -6.55 -15.34 8.97
C ARG A 256 -6.33 -16.85 9.14
N THR A 257 -6.98 -17.44 10.13
CA THR A 257 -6.96 -18.90 10.33
C THR A 257 -7.41 -19.66 9.08
N ALA A 258 -6.80 -20.82 8.81
CA ALA A 258 -7.15 -21.66 7.65
C ALA A 258 -8.54 -22.26 7.74
N ARG A 259 -9.15 -22.23 8.93
CA ARG A 259 -10.49 -22.77 9.18
C ARG A 259 -11.40 -21.71 9.77
N GLU A 260 -12.67 -21.82 9.45
CA GLU A 260 -13.76 -21.05 10.03
C GLU A 260 -13.85 -21.31 11.55
N ASN A 261 -14.10 -20.28 12.33
CA ASN A 261 -14.36 -20.36 13.76
C ASN A 261 -15.85 -20.68 14.05
N GLY A 262 -16.20 -20.80 15.33
CA GLY A 262 -17.57 -21.14 15.75
C GLY A 262 -18.64 -20.06 15.44
N ASN A 263 -18.22 -18.85 15.03
CA ASN A 263 -19.10 -17.73 14.72
C ASN A 263 -19.23 -17.46 13.21
N ARG A 264 -18.88 -18.41 12.35
CA ARG A 264 -18.88 -18.26 10.88
C ARG A 264 -17.97 -17.13 10.39
N GLY A 265 -16.88 -16.92 11.07
CA GLY A 265 -15.81 -15.99 10.72
C GLY A 265 -14.46 -16.68 10.82
N THR A 266 -13.40 -15.91 10.86
CA THR A 266 -12.04 -16.41 11.08
C THR A 266 -11.33 -15.59 12.15
N ASP A 267 -10.38 -16.21 12.82
CA ASP A 267 -9.55 -15.51 13.80
C ASP A 267 -8.23 -15.06 13.16
N HIS A 268 -7.44 -14.28 13.89
CA HIS A 268 -6.13 -13.83 13.44
C HIS A 268 -5.21 -15.02 13.17
N GLY A 269 -4.60 -15.03 12.00
CA GLY A 269 -3.70 -16.07 11.54
C GLY A 269 -2.26 -15.57 11.37
N HIS A 270 -1.54 -16.11 10.37
CA HIS A 270 -0.14 -15.77 10.17
C HIS A 270 0.13 -15.29 8.74
N ALA A 271 0.39 -16.19 7.77
CA ALA A 271 0.65 -15.79 6.39
C ALA A 271 -0.58 -15.24 5.68
N ASN A 272 -0.31 -14.38 4.71
CA ASN A 272 -1.28 -13.72 3.84
C ASN A 272 -0.84 -13.78 2.37
N VAL A 273 -1.52 -13.01 1.54
CA VAL A 273 -1.17 -12.76 0.13
C VAL A 273 -0.75 -11.30 -0.03
N MET A 274 0.25 -11.05 -0.85
CA MET A 274 0.56 -9.73 -1.37
C MET A 274 0.29 -9.70 -2.86
N PHE A 275 -0.39 -8.67 -3.34
CA PHE A 275 -0.54 -8.39 -4.76
C PHE A 275 0.50 -7.35 -5.16
N VAL A 276 1.14 -7.58 -6.30
CA VAL A 276 2.04 -6.61 -6.91
C VAL A 276 1.56 -6.33 -8.32
N LEU A 277 1.26 -5.08 -8.61
CA LEU A 277 0.70 -4.65 -9.89
C LEU A 277 1.52 -3.50 -10.47
N GLY A 278 1.58 -3.43 -11.79
CA GLY A 278 2.25 -2.31 -12.47
C GLY A 278 2.86 -2.69 -13.80
N GLY A 279 3.30 -1.69 -14.57
CA GLY A 279 3.97 -1.87 -15.84
C GLY A 279 5.24 -2.72 -15.75
N PRO A 280 6.16 -2.45 -14.79
CA PRO A 280 7.38 -3.23 -14.63
C PRO A 280 7.17 -4.67 -14.13
N VAL A 281 5.93 -5.04 -13.74
CA VAL A 281 5.63 -6.32 -13.10
C VAL A 281 5.58 -7.48 -14.12
N LYS A 282 6.28 -8.55 -13.84
CA LYS A 282 6.17 -9.83 -14.57
C LYS A 282 4.99 -10.63 -14.04
N GLY A 283 3.79 -10.15 -14.29
CA GLY A 283 2.54 -10.71 -13.80
C GLY A 283 2.05 -11.93 -14.56
N GLY A 284 0.77 -12.30 -14.34
CA GLY A 284 0.20 -13.57 -14.81
C GLY A 284 0.86 -14.78 -14.15
N ARG A 285 1.44 -14.61 -12.97
CA ARG A 285 2.17 -15.63 -12.20
C ARG A 285 1.95 -15.51 -10.72
N VAL A 286 2.11 -16.65 -10.05
CA VAL A 286 2.15 -16.75 -8.58
C VAL A 286 3.59 -16.98 -8.15
N TYR A 287 4.03 -16.21 -7.18
CA TYR A 287 5.38 -16.23 -6.61
C TYR A 287 5.36 -16.75 -5.17
N GLY A 288 6.52 -17.22 -4.71
CA GLY A 288 6.68 -17.80 -3.39
C GLY A 288 6.54 -19.32 -3.40
N ARG A 289 6.71 -19.94 -2.24
CA ARG A 289 6.57 -21.39 -2.05
C ARG A 289 5.27 -21.68 -1.31
N TRP A 290 4.36 -22.41 -1.93
CA TRP A 290 3.12 -22.82 -1.27
C TRP A 290 3.40 -23.89 -0.19
N PRO A 291 3.05 -23.63 1.09
CA PRO A 291 3.36 -24.58 2.16
C PRO A 291 2.35 -25.73 2.26
N GLY A 292 1.15 -25.58 1.70
CA GLY A 292 0.02 -26.50 1.83
C GLY A 292 -0.91 -26.18 3.01
N LEU A 293 -2.03 -26.89 3.06
CA LEU A 293 -3.09 -26.70 4.08
C LEU A 293 -3.42 -27.99 4.84
N GLN A 294 -2.62 -29.06 4.65
CA GLN A 294 -2.79 -30.27 5.47
C GLN A 294 -2.43 -29.97 6.94
N PRO A 295 -3.00 -30.65 7.92
CA PRO A 295 -2.76 -30.35 9.32
C PRO A 295 -1.29 -30.22 9.72
N GLY A 296 -0.42 -31.07 9.17
CA GLY A 296 1.03 -31.04 9.43
C GLY A 296 1.80 -29.94 8.65
N GLN A 297 1.14 -29.21 7.75
CA GLN A 297 1.72 -28.12 6.96
C GLN A 297 1.33 -26.74 7.50
N LEU A 298 0.31 -26.69 8.35
CA LEU A 298 -0.13 -25.45 8.98
C LEU A 298 0.82 -25.04 10.10
N TYR A 299 1.07 -23.76 10.19
CA TYR A 299 1.75 -23.15 11.33
C TYR A 299 0.88 -23.31 12.58
N GLU A 300 1.44 -23.92 13.64
CA GLU A 300 0.72 -24.30 14.86
C GLU A 300 -0.55 -25.16 14.61
N GLY A 301 -0.60 -25.89 13.50
CA GLY A 301 -1.76 -26.70 13.11
C GLY A 301 -3.02 -25.87 12.75
N ARG A 302 -2.90 -24.57 12.57
CA ARG A 302 -4.02 -23.62 12.52
C ARG A 302 -3.91 -22.61 11.37
N ASP A 303 -2.76 -22.00 11.18
CA ASP A 303 -2.57 -20.86 10.27
C ASP A 303 -1.78 -21.26 9.04
N LEU A 304 -1.95 -20.53 7.93
CA LEU A 304 -1.07 -20.66 6.78
C LEU A 304 0.35 -20.26 7.20
N ALA A 305 1.33 -21.11 6.94
CA ALA A 305 2.72 -20.85 7.31
C ALA A 305 3.33 -19.75 6.40
N VAL A 306 4.08 -18.81 6.96
CA VAL A 306 4.85 -17.83 6.21
C VAL A 306 6.03 -18.52 5.54
N THR A 307 6.11 -18.41 4.22
CA THR A 307 7.24 -18.92 3.42
C THR A 307 8.00 -17.81 2.70
N THR A 308 7.39 -16.63 2.59
CA THR A 308 7.99 -15.42 2.02
C THR A 308 7.88 -14.29 3.04
N ASP A 309 9.01 -13.77 3.47
CA ASP A 309 9.05 -12.58 4.31
C ASP A 309 8.61 -11.35 3.49
N PHE A 310 7.67 -10.56 4.01
CA PHE A 310 7.15 -9.38 3.31
C PHE A 310 8.26 -8.40 2.90
N ARG A 311 9.34 -8.32 3.68
CA ARG A 311 10.50 -7.48 3.39
C ARG A 311 11.24 -7.92 2.13
N GLN A 312 11.19 -9.21 1.77
CA GLN A 312 11.77 -9.71 0.52
C GLN A 312 11.00 -9.16 -0.68
N VAL A 313 9.67 -9.10 -0.60
CA VAL A 313 8.83 -8.48 -1.64
C VAL A 313 9.16 -6.99 -1.74
N LEU A 314 9.09 -6.26 -0.62
CA LEU A 314 9.36 -4.83 -0.61
C LEU A 314 10.79 -4.47 -1.05
N SER A 315 11.79 -5.27 -0.67
CA SER A 315 13.18 -5.07 -1.10
C SER A 315 13.34 -5.09 -2.61
N GLU A 316 12.65 -5.98 -3.30
CA GLU A 316 12.70 -6.04 -4.77
C GLU A 316 12.07 -4.79 -5.39
N ALA A 317 10.90 -4.34 -4.91
CA ALA A 317 10.27 -3.12 -5.38
C ALA A 317 11.18 -1.89 -5.16
N LEU A 318 11.71 -1.74 -3.96
CA LEU A 318 12.60 -0.62 -3.62
C LEU A 318 13.87 -0.60 -4.46
N ASN A 319 14.48 -1.76 -4.70
CA ASN A 319 15.73 -1.84 -5.45
C ASN A 319 15.52 -1.64 -6.95
N ARG A 320 14.57 -2.38 -7.54
CA ARG A 320 14.41 -2.42 -9.00
C ARG A 320 13.58 -1.27 -9.55
N HIS A 321 12.63 -0.77 -8.79
CA HIS A 321 11.74 0.29 -9.23
C HIS A 321 12.18 1.67 -8.71
N LEU A 322 12.43 1.80 -7.40
CA LEU A 322 12.88 3.07 -6.82
C LEU A 322 14.42 3.26 -6.85
N GLY A 323 15.20 2.28 -7.31
CA GLY A 323 16.64 2.38 -7.40
C GLY A 323 17.40 2.38 -6.07
N ASN A 324 16.73 2.04 -4.96
CA ASN A 324 17.38 2.02 -3.65
C ASN A 324 18.29 0.79 -3.50
N SER A 325 19.60 1.02 -3.47
CA SER A 325 20.60 -0.05 -3.29
C SER A 325 20.94 -0.34 -1.82
N ASN A 326 20.51 0.50 -0.88
CA ASN A 326 20.89 0.38 0.54
C ASN A 326 19.79 -0.28 1.39
N LEU A 327 19.34 -1.46 0.94
CA LEU A 327 18.24 -2.19 1.57
C LEU A 327 18.52 -2.62 3.01
N ALA A 328 19.79 -2.80 3.39
CA ALA A 328 20.17 -3.11 4.75
C ALA A 328 19.86 -1.98 5.74
N LYS A 329 19.88 -0.71 5.27
CA LYS A 329 19.40 0.43 6.07
C LYS A 329 17.89 0.50 6.12
N VAL A 330 17.21 0.13 5.04
CA VAL A 330 15.75 0.11 4.98
C VAL A 330 15.17 -0.98 5.89
N PHE A 331 15.75 -2.16 5.87
CA PHE A 331 15.33 -3.31 6.67
C PHE A 331 16.48 -3.83 7.54
N PRO A 332 16.79 -3.15 8.67
CA PRO A 332 17.86 -3.57 9.57
C PRO A 332 17.69 -5.03 10.01
N GLY A 333 18.78 -5.80 9.99
CA GLY A 333 18.78 -7.19 10.39
C GLY A 333 18.10 -8.17 9.42
N PHE A 334 17.71 -7.73 8.23
CA PHE A 334 17.12 -8.59 7.21
C PHE A 334 18.15 -9.01 6.16
N GLU A 335 18.73 -10.19 6.33
CA GLU A 335 19.80 -10.69 5.44
C GLU A 335 19.32 -11.01 4.01
N LYS A 336 18.02 -11.36 3.82
CA LYS A 336 17.45 -11.66 2.51
C LYS A 336 17.12 -10.42 1.66
N SER A 337 17.48 -9.23 2.10
CA SER A 337 17.41 -8.01 1.29
C SER A 337 18.41 -8.00 0.11
N ASP A 338 19.35 -8.93 0.08
CA ASP A 338 20.27 -9.11 -1.04
C ASP A 338 19.51 -9.42 -2.35
N PRO A 339 19.80 -8.70 -3.45
CA PRO A 339 19.14 -8.90 -4.75
C PRO A 339 19.18 -10.35 -5.29
N ARG A 340 20.12 -11.18 -4.81
CA ARG A 340 20.18 -12.60 -5.15
C ARG A 340 18.99 -13.40 -4.63
N ASN A 341 18.34 -12.91 -3.58
CA ASN A 341 17.18 -13.54 -2.93
C ASN A 341 15.84 -13.01 -3.47
N PHE A 342 15.84 -12.10 -4.45
CA PHE A 342 14.60 -11.54 -5.00
C PHE A 342 13.74 -12.60 -5.68
N LEU A 343 12.44 -12.44 -5.62
CA LEU A 343 11.45 -13.30 -6.26
C LEU A 343 11.44 -13.14 -7.79
N ARG A 344 11.99 -12.01 -8.28
CA ARG A 344 12.10 -11.63 -9.69
C ARG A 344 10.75 -11.37 -10.36
N TYR A 345 9.84 -10.79 -9.60
CA TYR A 345 8.54 -10.34 -10.12
C TYR A 345 8.62 -8.98 -10.83
N LEU A 346 9.74 -8.26 -10.73
CA LEU A 346 10.03 -7.07 -11.54
C LEU A 346 10.97 -7.38 -12.70
N GLY A 347 10.76 -6.65 -13.80
CA GLY A 347 11.51 -6.75 -15.05
C GLY A 347 12.92 -6.19 -15.00
#